data_f2dbcf2472de8c9f7e24a7c10f3e90ce
#
_entry.id   f2dbcf2472de8c9f7e24a7c10f3e90ce
#
_cell.length_a   1.000
_cell.length_b   1.000
_cell.length_c   1.000
_cell.angle_alpha   90.00
_cell.angle_beta   90.00
_cell.angle_gamma   90.00
#
_symmetry.space_group_name_H-M   'P 1'
#
loop_
_entity.id
_entity.type
_entity.pdbx_description
1 polymer ?
#
loop_
_entity_poly.entity_id
_entity_poly.type
_entity_poly.pdbx_seq_one_letter_code
_entity_poly.pdbx_strand_id
1 'polypeptide(L)'
;MFYYVVFATVAILTTVLNSKPTTSLKNEPERCCIPTQFNSQLIILRSIFDLLNKYAYYNFSYDSNRGLVGMKGVSFSVPDQQKSNIWIIENMNDGQIYAIDEDAKKCYKSTMPIKPIHYIPDTATYVHSFTYGYGDKKIIGDTWRIQNDEAVDYVTVSRDGRCILLTDSTFFQNPALVDAMTTTDFVPQIDDPSIFDIPAECKNAI
;
A
#
# COMPACT_ATOMS: atom_id res chain seq x y z
N MET A 1 44.97 -3.42 22.21
CA MET A 1 43.79 -4.03 22.83
C MET A 1 42.81 -4.29 21.72
N PHE A 2 42.87 -5.51 21.13
CA PHE A 2 42.10 -5.89 19.96
C PHE A 2 40.78 -6.53 20.41
N TYR A 3 39.67 -5.94 20.02
CA TYR A 3 38.34 -6.56 20.17
C TYR A 3 38.09 -7.46 18.98
N TYR A 4 38.06 -8.76 19.21
CA TYR A 4 37.56 -9.76 18.24
C TYR A 4 36.02 -9.68 18.23
N VAL A 5 35.46 -9.22 17.12
CA VAL A 5 34.03 -9.40 16.83
C VAL A 5 33.86 -10.78 16.19
N VAL A 6 33.26 -11.68 16.94
CA VAL A 6 32.89 -13.00 16.42
C VAL A 6 31.62 -12.85 15.61
N PHE A 7 31.73 -12.94 14.27
CA PHE A 7 30.58 -13.09 13.39
C PHE A 7 30.12 -14.55 13.46
N ALA A 8 28.99 -14.77 14.10
CA ALA A 8 28.27 -16.03 13.99
C ALA A 8 27.51 -16.03 12.65
N THR A 9 28.08 -16.70 11.64
CA THR A 9 27.38 -16.97 10.37
C THR A 9 26.33 -18.05 10.64
N VAL A 10 25.06 -17.63 10.74
CA VAL A 10 23.93 -18.55 10.68
C VAL A 10 23.73 -18.92 9.22
N ALA A 11 24.19 -20.09 8.84
CA ALA A 11 23.88 -20.69 7.55
C ALA A 11 22.40 -21.09 7.54
N ILE A 12 21.55 -20.26 6.96
CA ILE A 12 20.16 -20.64 6.66
C ILE A 12 20.21 -21.54 5.43
N LEU A 13 20.01 -22.84 5.65
CA LEU A 13 19.76 -23.80 4.58
C LEU A 13 18.42 -23.43 3.91
N THR A 14 18.46 -22.77 2.77
CA THR A 14 17.31 -22.60 1.90
C THR A 14 17.05 -23.91 1.17
N THR A 15 16.31 -24.82 1.80
CA THR A 15 15.63 -25.88 1.05
C THR A 15 14.46 -25.25 0.31
N VAL A 16 14.63 -25.04 -1.00
CA VAL A 16 13.53 -24.75 -1.91
C VAL A 16 12.63 -25.98 -1.95
N LEU A 17 11.67 -26.04 -1.06
CA LEU A 17 10.56 -26.97 -1.15
C LEU A 17 9.63 -26.44 -2.24
N ASN A 18 9.69 -27.07 -3.43
CA ASN A 18 8.64 -27.03 -4.44
C ASN A 18 7.35 -27.62 -3.83
N SER A 19 6.67 -26.87 -2.97
CA SER A 19 5.35 -27.22 -2.50
C SER A 19 4.33 -26.86 -3.59
N LYS A 20 3.81 -27.88 -4.28
CA LYS A 20 2.53 -27.78 -4.99
C LYS A 20 1.51 -27.06 -4.09
N PRO A 21 0.60 -26.24 -4.65
CA PRO A 21 -0.44 -25.61 -3.86
C PRO A 21 -1.22 -26.71 -3.13
N THR A 22 -1.05 -26.75 -1.83
CA THR A 22 -1.74 -27.70 -0.97
C THR A 22 -3.20 -27.26 -0.90
N THR A 23 -4.09 -28.18 -1.12
CA THR A 23 -5.53 -28.16 -0.90
C THR A 23 -5.94 -27.12 0.15
N SER A 24 -6.86 -26.20 -0.23
CA SER A 24 -7.54 -25.25 0.62
C SER A 24 -7.76 -25.81 2.03
N LEU A 25 -7.14 -25.17 3.01
CA LEU A 25 -7.38 -25.49 4.41
C LEU A 25 -8.87 -25.23 4.69
N LYS A 26 -9.56 -26.13 5.33
CA LYS A 26 -11.01 -26.12 5.64
C LYS A 26 -11.53 -24.87 6.37
N ASN A 27 -10.68 -23.88 6.64
CA ASN A 27 -10.96 -22.65 7.38
C ASN A 27 -10.40 -21.37 6.69
N GLU A 28 -10.09 -21.42 5.41
CA GLU A 28 -9.66 -20.23 4.67
C GLU A 28 -10.86 -19.27 4.48
N PRO A 29 -10.75 -17.98 4.79
CA PRO A 29 -11.81 -17.02 4.56
C PRO A 29 -12.17 -16.92 3.07
N GLU A 30 -13.38 -16.47 2.77
CA GLU A 30 -13.76 -16.15 1.40
C GLU A 30 -12.98 -14.93 0.90
N ARG A 31 -12.48 -15.03 -0.34
CA ARG A 31 -11.85 -13.90 -1.02
C ARG A 31 -12.89 -12.86 -1.39
N CYS A 32 -12.54 -11.61 -1.25
CA CYS A 32 -13.48 -10.53 -1.46
C CYS A 32 -12.95 -9.49 -2.45
N CYS A 33 -13.86 -8.63 -2.93
CA CYS A 33 -13.54 -7.50 -3.80
C CYS A 33 -13.59 -6.21 -3.00
N ILE A 34 -12.55 -5.39 -3.13
CA ILE A 34 -12.50 -4.05 -2.55
C ILE A 34 -13.61 -3.19 -3.18
N PRO A 35 -14.29 -2.33 -2.42
CA PRO A 35 -15.32 -1.44 -2.94
C PRO A 35 -14.86 -0.64 -4.15
N THR A 36 -15.71 -0.49 -5.14
CA THR A 36 -15.35 0.18 -6.41
C THR A 36 -15.14 1.68 -6.28
N GLN A 37 -15.75 2.30 -5.28
CA GLN A 37 -15.60 3.72 -4.96
C GLN A 37 -15.60 3.91 -3.45
N PHE A 38 -14.61 4.67 -2.94
CA PHE A 38 -14.58 5.06 -1.54
C PHE A 38 -13.60 6.19 -1.28
N ASN A 39 -13.79 6.86 -0.16
CA ASN A 39 -12.81 7.73 0.48
C ASN A 39 -12.30 7.08 1.76
N SER A 40 -11.08 7.42 2.14
CA SER A 40 -10.47 7.07 3.41
C SER A 40 -9.32 8.03 3.74
N GLN A 41 -8.75 7.86 4.92
CA GLN A 41 -7.43 8.41 5.22
C GLN A 41 -6.39 7.28 5.16
N LEU A 42 -5.25 7.57 4.57
CA LEU A 42 -4.10 6.68 4.54
C LEU A 42 -2.98 7.23 5.40
N ILE A 43 -2.38 6.37 6.21
CA ILE A 43 -1.09 6.60 6.85
C ILE A 43 -0.08 5.70 6.15
N ILE A 44 1.00 6.27 5.65
CA ILE A 44 2.05 5.55 4.92
C ILE A 44 3.38 5.76 5.62
N LEU A 45 4.05 4.64 5.90
CA LEU A 45 5.45 4.60 6.28
C LEU A 45 6.24 4.00 5.13
N ARG A 46 7.17 4.76 4.58
CA ARG A 46 8.10 4.30 3.54
C ARG A 46 9.50 4.29 4.08
N SER A 47 10.19 3.16 3.93
CA SER A 47 11.60 3.01 4.28
C SER A 47 12.38 2.43 3.12
N ILE A 48 13.36 3.18 2.64
CA ILE A 48 14.38 2.72 1.71
C ILE A 48 15.64 2.53 2.54
N PHE A 49 16.18 1.31 2.59
CA PHE A 49 17.32 0.95 3.43
C PHE A 49 18.42 2.01 3.38
N ASP A 50 18.68 2.63 4.56
CA ASP A 50 19.69 3.66 4.84
C ASP A 50 19.63 4.96 4.01
N LEU A 51 18.64 5.15 3.13
CA LEU A 51 18.61 6.29 2.22
C LEU A 51 17.47 7.27 2.49
N LEU A 52 16.27 6.80 2.74
CA LEU A 52 15.10 7.66 2.88
C LEU A 52 14.03 7.01 3.73
N ASN A 53 13.63 7.70 4.78
CA ASN A 53 12.47 7.33 5.57
C ASN A 53 11.41 8.44 5.46
N LYS A 54 10.17 8.07 5.21
CA LYS A 54 9.04 9.00 5.12
C LYS A 54 7.89 8.51 5.97
N TYR A 55 7.24 9.45 6.62
CA TYR A 55 5.91 9.30 7.20
C TYR A 55 4.96 10.23 6.46
N ALA A 56 3.84 9.72 6.04
CA ALA A 56 2.85 10.53 5.33
C ALA A 56 1.43 10.19 5.76
N TYR A 57 0.53 11.16 5.67
CA TYR A 57 -0.89 10.94 5.77
C TYR A 57 -1.62 11.67 4.65
N TYR A 58 -2.61 11.00 4.06
CA TYR A 58 -3.33 11.47 2.90
C TYR A 58 -4.84 11.28 3.06
N ASN A 59 -5.61 12.24 2.56
CA ASN A 59 -6.97 11.96 2.12
C ASN A 59 -6.86 11.14 0.84
N PHE A 60 -7.50 9.99 0.82
CA PHE A 60 -7.43 9.02 -0.27
C PHE A 60 -8.80 8.82 -0.90
N SER A 61 -8.86 8.84 -2.21
CA SER A 61 -10.06 8.54 -2.98
C SER A 61 -9.74 7.50 -4.03
N TYR A 62 -10.59 6.51 -4.14
CA TYR A 62 -10.47 5.40 -5.07
C TYR A 62 -11.72 5.28 -5.92
N ASP A 63 -11.56 5.26 -7.23
CA ASP A 63 -12.63 5.09 -8.21
C ASP A 63 -12.19 4.10 -9.30
N SER A 64 -12.44 2.80 -9.08
CA SER A 64 -12.09 1.78 -10.06
C SER A 64 -12.97 1.83 -11.30
N ASN A 65 -14.20 2.38 -11.21
CA ASN A 65 -15.09 2.54 -12.35
C ASN A 65 -14.50 3.51 -13.39
N ARG A 66 -13.80 4.55 -12.90
CA ARG A 66 -13.09 5.52 -13.73
C ARG A 66 -11.61 5.19 -13.90
N GLY A 67 -11.11 4.20 -13.17
CA GLY A 67 -9.69 3.85 -13.16
C GLY A 67 -8.81 4.94 -12.53
N LEU A 68 -9.27 5.60 -11.46
CA LEU A 68 -8.59 6.73 -10.84
C LEU A 68 -8.31 6.50 -9.37
N VAL A 69 -7.13 6.95 -8.93
CA VAL A 69 -6.75 7.08 -7.51
C VAL A 69 -6.28 8.51 -7.27
N GLY A 70 -6.73 9.09 -6.16
CA GLY A 70 -6.29 10.40 -5.71
C GLY A 70 -5.82 10.36 -4.27
N MET A 71 -4.66 10.92 -3.98
CA MET A 71 -4.10 11.05 -2.64
C MET A 71 -3.62 12.47 -2.43
N LYS A 72 -4.15 13.16 -1.42
CA LYS A 72 -3.74 14.54 -1.12
C LYS A 72 -3.48 14.70 0.37
N GLY A 73 -2.30 15.18 0.73
CA GLY A 73 -1.92 15.30 2.12
C GLY A 73 -0.49 15.75 2.35
N VAL A 74 0.10 15.25 3.41
CA VAL A 74 1.38 15.72 3.93
C VAL A 74 2.35 14.57 4.07
N SER A 75 3.58 14.79 3.64
CA SER A 75 4.71 13.89 3.83
C SER A 75 5.78 14.57 4.68
N PHE A 76 6.40 13.81 5.58
CA PHE A 76 7.52 14.22 6.41
C PHE A 76 8.72 13.33 6.13
N SER A 77 9.89 13.90 5.94
CA SER A 77 11.14 13.15 5.97
C SER A 77 11.51 12.81 7.42
N VAL A 78 12.07 11.63 7.63
CA VAL A 78 12.52 11.17 8.95
C VAL A 78 14.04 10.95 8.88
N PRO A 79 14.85 11.51 9.80
CA PRO A 79 14.47 12.22 11.04
C PRO A 79 14.22 13.74 10.89
N ASP A 80 14.54 14.34 9.75
CA ASP A 80 14.68 15.81 9.57
C ASP A 80 13.37 16.58 9.75
N GLN A 81 12.22 15.88 9.76
CA GLN A 81 10.89 16.45 9.91
C GLN A 81 10.53 17.49 8.84
N GLN A 82 11.21 17.48 7.69
CA GLN A 82 10.86 18.36 6.58
C GLN A 82 9.48 17.97 6.06
N LYS A 83 8.57 18.94 6.08
CA LYS A 83 7.20 18.80 5.62
C LYS A 83 7.09 19.17 4.14
N SER A 84 6.30 18.39 3.39
CA SER A 84 5.91 18.69 2.01
C SER A 84 4.43 18.41 1.84
N ASN A 85 3.70 19.31 1.18
CA ASN A 85 2.31 19.09 0.78
C ASN A 85 2.33 18.39 -0.59
N ILE A 86 1.77 17.19 -0.63
CA ILE A 86 1.86 16.30 -1.79
C ILE A 86 0.46 15.94 -2.27
N TRP A 87 0.27 15.99 -3.56
CA TRP A 87 -0.92 15.49 -4.23
C TRP A 87 -0.49 14.48 -5.30
N ILE A 88 -1.04 13.26 -5.23
CA ILE A 88 -0.75 12.17 -6.16
C ILE A 88 -2.05 11.81 -6.88
N ILE A 89 -1.98 11.71 -8.20
CA ILE A 89 -3.08 11.25 -9.04
C ILE A 89 -2.56 10.07 -9.85
N GLU A 90 -3.24 8.93 -9.75
CA GLU A 90 -2.94 7.75 -10.54
C GLU A 90 -4.07 7.52 -11.53
N ASN A 91 -3.71 7.39 -12.80
CA ASN A 91 -4.63 6.97 -13.86
C ASN A 91 -4.27 5.53 -14.26
N MET A 92 -5.09 4.59 -13.79
CA MET A 92 -4.89 3.15 -14.01
C MET A 92 -5.13 2.74 -15.47
N ASN A 93 -5.89 3.54 -16.25
CA ASN A 93 -6.24 3.23 -17.63
C ASN A 93 -5.03 3.43 -18.57
N ASP A 94 -4.26 4.50 -18.36
CA ASP A 94 -3.06 4.82 -19.13
C ASP A 94 -1.76 4.51 -18.37
N GLY A 95 -1.87 4.02 -17.13
CA GLY A 95 -0.72 3.63 -16.31
C GLY A 95 0.18 4.82 -15.95
N GLN A 96 -0.41 6.02 -15.76
CA GLN A 96 0.31 7.23 -15.44
C GLN A 96 0.11 7.64 -13.99
N ILE A 97 1.20 8.13 -13.37
CA ILE A 97 1.19 8.75 -12.04
C ILE A 97 1.63 10.20 -12.19
N TYR A 98 0.88 11.10 -11.57
CA TYR A 98 1.25 12.50 -11.40
C TYR A 98 1.52 12.73 -9.91
N ALA A 99 2.74 13.16 -9.56
CA ALA A 99 3.10 13.55 -8.21
C ALA A 99 3.35 15.06 -8.18
N ILE A 100 2.52 15.78 -7.46
CA ILE A 100 2.51 17.24 -7.39
C ILE A 100 3.06 17.65 -6.02
N ASP A 101 4.16 18.39 -6.03
CA ASP A 101 4.65 19.14 -4.88
C ASP A 101 3.92 20.48 -4.87
N GLU A 102 2.93 20.64 -4.01
CA GLU A 102 2.10 21.86 -3.94
C GLU A 102 2.89 23.07 -3.43
N ASP A 103 3.91 22.83 -2.59
CA ASP A 103 4.75 23.91 -2.04
C ASP A 103 5.69 24.46 -3.12
N ALA A 104 6.31 23.60 -3.90
CA ALA A 104 7.21 23.97 -4.99
C ALA A 104 6.49 24.26 -6.30
N LYS A 105 5.18 23.99 -6.41
CA LYS A 105 4.36 24.05 -7.63
C LYS A 105 4.98 23.28 -8.80
N LYS A 106 5.46 22.07 -8.50
CA LYS A 106 6.09 21.18 -9.48
C LYS A 106 5.26 19.91 -9.63
N CYS A 107 5.17 19.44 -10.86
CA CYS A 107 4.53 18.18 -11.18
C CYS A 107 5.55 17.23 -11.83
N TYR A 108 5.62 16.04 -11.31
CA TYR A 108 6.42 14.93 -11.85
C TYR A 108 5.48 13.89 -12.44
N LYS A 109 5.83 13.39 -13.60
CA LYS A 109 5.06 12.35 -14.29
C LYS A 109 5.90 11.08 -14.42
N SER A 110 5.29 9.96 -14.06
CA SER A 110 5.94 8.64 -14.20
C SER A 110 4.91 7.58 -14.61
N THR A 111 5.42 6.41 -14.98
CA THR A 111 4.58 5.24 -15.23
C THR A 111 4.32 4.49 -13.92
N MET A 112 3.12 3.94 -13.81
CA MET A 112 2.73 3.11 -12.67
C MET A 112 3.43 1.75 -12.75
N PRO A 113 4.25 1.38 -11.76
CA PRO A 113 4.96 0.12 -11.80
C PRO A 113 4.03 -1.07 -11.58
N ILE A 114 3.01 -0.93 -10.74
CA ILE A 114 2.08 -2.00 -10.36
C ILE A 114 0.66 -1.44 -10.41
N LYS A 115 -0.27 -2.18 -11.01
CA LYS A 115 -1.69 -1.81 -11.00
C LYS A 115 -2.29 -2.12 -9.63
N PRO A 116 -3.10 -1.20 -9.05
CA PRO A 116 -3.85 -1.45 -7.83
C PRO A 116 -4.72 -2.71 -7.95
N ILE A 117 -4.75 -3.49 -6.88
CA ILE A 117 -5.52 -4.73 -6.82
C ILE A 117 -6.96 -4.40 -6.39
N HIS A 118 -7.96 -4.93 -7.12
CA HIS A 118 -9.39 -4.72 -6.81
C HIS A 118 -10.00 -5.86 -6.02
N TYR A 119 -9.30 -6.99 -5.91
CA TYR A 119 -9.79 -8.21 -5.27
C TYR A 119 -8.60 -9.02 -4.74
N ILE A 120 -8.87 -9.86 -3.79
CA ILE A 120 -7.88 -10.82 -3.31
C ILE A 120 -7.72 -11.92 -4.38
N PRO A 121 -6.59 -11.99 -5.10
CA PRO A 121 -6.43 -12.91 -6.23
C PRO A 121 -6.40 -14.37 -5.77
N ASP A 122 -6.76 -15.29 -6.67
CA ASP A 122 -6.74 -16.73 -6.40
C ASP A 122 -5.35 -17.27 -6.05
N THR A 123 -4.31 -16.57 -6.50
CA THR A 123 -2.91 -16.88 -6.19
C THR A 123 -2.48 -16.41 -4.79
N ALA A 124 -3.30 -15.58 -4.13
CA ALA A 124 -3.02 -15.13 -2.77
C ALA A 124 -3.07 -16.29 -1.78
N THR A 125 -2.16 -16.28 -0.82
CA THR A 125 -2.11 -17.25 0.27
C THR A 125 -2.65 -16.61 1.54
N TYR A 126 -3.67 -17.23 2.15
CA TYR A 126 -4.14 -16.81 3.46
C TYR A 126 -3.06 -17.01 4.52
N VAL A 127 -2.85 -16.01 5.37
CA VAL A 127 -1.82 -16.03 6.40
C VAL A 127 -2.45 -16.22 7.79
N HIS A 128 -3.31 -15.30 8.20
CA HIS A 128 -3.99 -15.31 9.49
C HIS A 128 -5.07 -14.25 9.56
N SER A 129 -5.86 -14.27 10.66
CA SER A 129 -6.83 -13.23 10.97
C SER A 129 -6.46 -12.51 12.25
N PHE A 130 -6.71 -11.22 12.28
CA PHE A 130 -6.59 -10.37 13.47
C PHE A 130 -7.94 -9.78 13.88
N THR A 131 -8.06 -9.44 15.14
CA THR A 131 -9.16 -8.64 15.64
C THR A 131 -8.66 -7.22 15.91
N TYR A 132 -9.22 -6.25 15.24
CA TYR A 132 -9.00 -4.82 15.45
C TYR A 132 -10.06 -4.26 16.38
N GLY A 133 -9.67 -3.35 17.29
CA GLY A 133 -10.58 -2.78 18.27
C GLY A 133 -10.78 -3.64 19.53
N TYR A 134 -11.73 -3.27 20.37
CA TYR A 134 -12.00 -3.92 21.66
C TYR A 134 -13.49 -3.88 21.99
N GLY A 135 -13.91 -4.72 22.93
CA GLY A 135 -15.31 -4.79 23.37
C GLY A 135 -16.25 -5.19 22.23
N ASP A 136 -17.28 -4.43 22.02
CA ASP A 136 -18.28 -4.54 20.97
C ASP A 136 -17.89 -3.80 19.66
N LYS A 137 -16.81 -3.00 19.71
CA LYS A 137 -16.25 -2.29 18.54
C LYS A 137 -15.08 -3.06 17.95
N LYS A 138 -15.39 -4.21 17.34
CA LYS A 138 -14.38 -5.10 16.77
C LYS A 138 -14.60 -5.29 15.27
N ILE A 139 -13.50 -5.32 14.52
CA ILE A 139 -13.44 -5.73 13.11
C ILE A 139 -12.47 -6.90 13.02
N ILE A 140 -12.84 -7.97 12.34
CA ILE A 140 -11.92 -9.04 11.98
C ILE A 140 -11.31 -8.69 10.65
N GLY A 141 -9.98 -8.68 10.59
CA GLY A 141 -9.22 -8.53 9.34
C GLY A 141 -8.57 -9.84 8.95
N ASP A 142 -8.65 -10.19 7.68
CA ASP A 142 -8.01 -11.37 7.08
C ASP A 142 -6.79 -10.92 6.29
N THR A 143 -5.63 -11.47 6.66
CA THR A 143 -4.36 -11.15 6.02
C THR A 143 -4.03 -12.16 4.94
N TRP A 144 -3.73 -11.66 3.76
CA TRP A 144 -3.35 -12.39 2.58
C TRP A 144 -1.95 -11.99 2.14
N ARG A 145 -1.14 -12.98 1.76
CA ARG A 145 0.14 -12.78 1.10
C ARG A 145 -0.04 -12.89 -0.40
N ILE A 146 0.35 -11.84 -1.12
CA ILE A 146 0.34 -11.76 -2.57
C ILE A 146 1.78 -11.59 -3.01
N GLN A 147 2.24 -12.38 -3.97
CA GLN A 147 3.61 -12.31 -4.46
C GLN A 147 3.61 -12.24 -5.98
N ASN A 148 4.42 -11.33 -6.49
CA ASN A 148 4.81 -11.23 -7.89
C ASN A 148 6.34 -11.17 -8.00
N ASP A 149 6.87 -10.94 -9.21
CA ASP A 149 8.32 -10.93 -9.46
C ASP A 149 9.03 -9.72 -8.84
N GLU A 150 8.30 -8.65 -8.49
CA GLU A 150 8.85 -7.37 -8.02
C GLU A 150 8.68 -7.17 -6.52
N ALA A 151 7.59 -7.70 -5.95
CA ALA A 151 7.20 -7.44 -4.57
C ALA A 151 6.48 -8.60 -3.90
N VAL A 152 6.47 -8.55 -2.56
CA VAL A 152 5.61 -9.35 -1.70
C VAL A 152 4.74 -8.42 -0.88
N ASP A 153 3.42 -8.59 -0.99
CA ASP A 153 2.42 -7.81 -0.26
C ASP A 153 1.78 -8.66 0.83
N TYR A 154 1.55 -8.04 1.99
CA TYR A 154 0.71 -8.58 3.06
C TYR A 154 -0.49 -7.64 3.21
N VAL A 155 -1.56 -7.99 2.54
CA VAL A 155 -2.81 -7.21 2.49
C VAL A 155 -3.78 -7.73 3.53
N THR A 156 -4.31 -6.85 4.38
CA THR A 156 -5.36 -7.20 5.34
C THR A 156 -6.65 -6.49 4.97
N VAL A 157 -7.71 -7.27 4.80
CA VAL A 157 -9.05 -6.78 4.47
C VAL A 157 -10.06 -7.14 5.54
N SER A 158 -11.11 -6.33 5.69
CA SER A 158 -12.17 -6.59 6.66
C SER A 158 -13.04 -7.79 6.24
N ARG A 159 -13.43 -8.61 7.24
CA ARG A 159 -14.33 -9.77 7.05
C ARG A 159 -15.82 -9.39 7.16
N ASP A 160 -16.16 -8.14 7.28
CA ASP A 160 -17.54 -7.68 7.50
C ASP A 160 -18.42 -7.68 6.24
N GLY A 161 -17.95 -8.30 5.17
CA GLY A 161 -18.60 -8.35 3.85
C GLY A 161 -18.37 -7.12 2.99
N ARG A 162 -17.68 -6.10 3.50
CA ARG A 162 -17.34 -4.89 2.74
C ARG A 162 -15.96 -4.94 2.08
N CYS A 163 -15.10 -5.86 2.54
CA CYS A 163 -13.72 -5.99 2.03
C CYS A 163 -12.92 -4.68 2.11
N ILE A 164 -13.02 -3.97 3.22
CA ILE A 164 -12.29 -2.72 3.41
C ILE A 164 -10.81 -3.03 3.60
N LEU A 165 -9.94 -2.39 2.83
CA LEU A 165 -8.51 -2.45 3.04
C LEU A 165 -8.17 -1.82 4.40
N LEU A 166 -7.61 -2.60 5.32
CA LEU A 166 -7.24 -2.15 6.67
C LEU A 166 -5.76 -1.81 6.74
N THR A 167 -4.90 -2.71 6.27
CA THR A 167 -3.46 -2.50 6.20
C THR A 167 -2.89 -3.16 4.96
N ASP A 168 -1.79 -2.60 4.48
CA ASP A 168 -0.96 -3.20 3.45
C ASP A 168 0.51 -3.01 3.82
N SER A 169 1.32 -4.04 3.59
CA SER A 169 2.78 -4.00 3.78
C SER A 169 3.45 -4.61 2.56
N THR A 170 4.01 -3.75 1.73
CA THR A 170 4.68 -4.12 0.49
C THR A 170 6.20 -4.13 0.67
N PHE A 171 6.82 -5.23 0.32
CA PHE A 171 8.26 -5.45 0.35
C PHE A 171 8.78 -5.57 -1.08
N PHE A 172 9.41 -4.51 -1.59
CA PHE A 172 10.05 -4.50 -2.90
C PHE A 172 11.47 -5.04 -2.80
N GLN A 173 11.92 -5.72 -3.85
CA GLN A 173 13.27 -6.28 -3.90
C GLN A 173 14.25 -5.35 -4.60
N ASN A 174 13.80 -4.59 -5.58
CA ASN A 174 14.67 -3.77 -6.41
C ASN A 174 14.03 -2.42 -6.80
N PRO A 175 14.40 -1.29 -6.16
CA PRO A 175 15.27 -1.19 -4.98
C PRO A 175 14.65 -1.83 -3.74
N ALA A 176 15.47 -2.20 -2.76
CA ALA A 176 14.98 -2.70 -1.49
C ALA A 176 14.24 -1.59 -0.74
N LEU A 177 12.92 -1.72 -0.65
CA LEU A 177 12.00 -0.73 -0.12
C LEU A 177 10.86 -1.43 0.63
N VAL A 178 10.45 -0.86 1.75
CA VAL A 178 9.25 -1.27 2.47
C VAL A 178 8.27 -0.11 2.52
N ASP A 179 7.05 -0.36 2.06
CA ASP A 179 5.90 0.50 2.27
C ASP A 179 4.94 -0.17 3.25
N ALA A 180 4.57 0.52 4.32
CA ALA A 180 3.52 0.07 5.23
C ALA A 180 2.40 1.11 5.23
N MET A 181 1.19 0.65 4.95
CA MET A 181 0.00 1.47 4.82
C MET A 181 -1.07 1.04 5.84
N THR A 182 -1.73 2.01 6.42
CA THR A 182 -2.91 1.80 7.27
C THR A 182 -4.04 2.70 6.80
N THR A 183 -5.23 2.14 6.68
CA THR A 183 -6.45 2.86 6.27
C THR A 183 -7.31 3.18 7.49
N THR A 184 -7.81 4.40 7.54
CA THR A 184 -8.79 4.88 8.55
C THR A 184 -9.91 5.66 7.87
N ASP A 185 -10.96 6.00 8.62
CA ASP A 185 -12.06 6.89 8.19
C ASP A 185 -12.68 6.50 6.83
N PHE A 186 -12.95 5.20 6.67
CA PHE A 186 -13.55 4.67 5.45
C PHE A 186 -14.98 5.17 5.24
N VAL A 187 -15.25 5.73 4.05
CA VAL A 187 -16.56 6.17 3.57
C VAL A 187 -16.82 5.59 2.18
N PRO A 188 -17.91 4.82 1.94
CA PRO A 188 -18.18 4.13 0.68
C PRO A 188 -18.72 5.06 -0.42
N GLN A 189 -18.15 6.23 -0.56
CA GLN A 189 -18.48 7.23 -1.59
C GLN A 189 -17.30 8.17 -1.80
N ILE A 190 -17.31 8.91 -2.90
CA ILE A 190 -16.32 9.97 -3.18
C ILE A 190 -16.98 11.32 -2.86
N ASP A 191 -16.45 12.01 -1.86
CA ASP A 191 -17.01 13.30 -1.41
C ASP A 191 -16.54 14.45 -2.30
N ASP A 192 -15.26 14.44 -2.72
CA ASP A 192 -14.68 15.47 -3.55
C ASP A 192 -14.00 14.85 -4.78
N PRO A 193 -14.69 14.82 -5.95
CA PRO A 193 -14.12 14.29 -7.16
C PRO A 193 -12.99 15.16 -7.77
N SER A 194 -12.78 16.39 -7.31
CA SER A 194 -11.71 17.26 -7.81
C SER A 194 -10.31 16.75 -7.44
N ILE A 195 -10.24 15.82 -6.49
CA ILE A 195 -8.97 15.13 -6.12
C ILE A 195 -8.34 14.38 -7.31
N PHE A 196 -9.12 14.09 -8.36
CA PHE A 196 -8.65 13.43 -9.58
C PHE A 196 -8.32 14.41 -10.72
N ASP A 197 -8.55 15.71 -10.55
CA ASP A 197 -8.33 16.71 -11.59
C ASP A 197 -6.83 16.99 -11.74
N ILE A 198 -6.28 16.74 -12.92
CA ILE A 198 -4.86 17.02 -13.19
C ILE A 198 -4.64 18.52 -13.25
N PRO A 199 -3.84 19.11 -12.34
CA PRO A 199 -3.65 20.55 -12.28
C PRO A 199 -2.82 21.09 -13.44
N ALA A 200 -2.89 22.40 -13.65
CA ALA A 200 -2.24 23.06 -14.79
C ALA A 200 -0.71 22.89 -14.81
N GLU A 201 -0.10 22.76 -13.63
CA GLU A 201 1.34 22.53 -13.46
C GLU A 201 1.81 21.23 -14.13
N CYS A 202 0.92 20.24 -14.26
CA CYS A 202 1.20 18.96 -14.89
C CYS A 202 1.18 18.98 -16.43
N LYS A 203 0.78 20.08 -17.06
CA LYS A 203 0.82 20.21 -18.54
C LYS A 203 2.25 20.12 -19.09
N ASN A 204 3.23 20.53 -18.28
CA ASN A 204 4.65 20.49 -18.60
C ASN A 204 5.41 19.61 -17.59
N ALA A 205 4.80 18.52 -17.14
CA ALA A 205 5.40 17.62 -16.15
C ALA A 205 6.75 17.06 -16.65
N ILE A 206 7.69 16.95 -15.73
CA ILE A 206 9.06 16.48 -15.94
C ILE A 206 9.11 14.97 -15.74
#